data_f9404dfd13ee925933bbfb87c55a5a1f
#
_entry.id   f9404dfd13ee925933bbfb87c55a5a1f
#
_cell.length_a   1.000
_cell.length_b   1.000
_cell.length_c   1.000
_cell.angle_alpha   90.00
_cell.angle_beta   90.00
_cell.angle_gamma   90.00
#
_symmetry.space_group_name_H-M   'P 1'
#
loop_
_entity.id
_entity.type
_entity.pdbx_description
1 polymer ?
#
loop_
_entity_poly.entity_id
_entity_poly.type
_entity_poly.pdbx_seq_one_letter_code
_entity_poly.pdbx_strand_id
1 'polypeptide(L)'
;MWNKFINLLSALFTALNVGVALWFYLTTDEIAIPAHWEALESAWGYGRSWLILPLSALSVLIYLLLRYSRRHTLVNLPFAVTNKVAAHPLIVSMMSRATFLITLALFYVVLAVAQLVPLHNGLLFVLFFLLLSEVVWHVIRIYRVRK
;
A
#
# COMPACT_ATOMS: atom_id res chain seq x y z
N MET A 1 -5.22 4.48 20.35
CA MET A 1 -6.52 4.17 19.67
C MET A 1 -6.40 4.36 18.15
N TRP A 2 -5.85 5.46 17.66
CA TRP A 2 -5.73 5.80 16.23
C TRP A 2 -4.99 4.76 15.38
N ASN A 3 -3.81 4.28 15.81
CA ASN A 3 -3.07 3.25 15.07
C ASN A 3 -3.82 1.91 14.91
N LYS A 4 -4.66 1.53 15.90
CA LYS A 4 -5.48 0.32 15.79
C LYS A 4 -6.52 0.46 14.66
N PHE A 5 -7.16 1.62 14.57
CA PHE A 5 -8.13 1.93 13.52
C PHE A 5 -7.48 1.92 12.13
N ILE A 6 -6.36 2.60 11.95
CA ILE A 6 -5.60 2.62 10.69
C ILE A 6 -5.19 1.20 10.28
N ASN A 7 -4.76 0.37 11.23
CA ASN A 7 -4.37 -1.01 10.95
C ASN A 7 -5.56 -1.88 10.54
N LEU A 8 -6.74 -1.63 11.10
CA LEU A 8 -7.98 -2.30 10.69
C LEU A 8 -8.36 -1.91 9.26
N LEU A 9 -8.28 -0.62 8.91
CA LEU A 9 -8.51 -0.16 7.54
C LEU A 9 -7.53 -0.78 6.54
N SER A 10 -6.24 -0.90 6.90
CA SER A 10 -5.25 -1.56 6.04
C SER A 10 -5.61 -3.02 5.78
N ALA A 11 -6.05 -3.75 6.82
CA ALA A 11 -6.51 -5.13 6.68
C ALA A 11 -7.78 -5.22 5.82
N LEU A 12 -8.72 -4.28 5.99
CA LEU A 12 -9.94 -4.20 5.19
C LEU A 12 -9.63 -3.97 3.71
N PHE A 13 -8.78 -2.99 3.38
CA PHE A 13 -8.39 -2.75 1.97
C PHE A 13 -7.68 -3.96 1.37
N THR A 14 -6.85 -4.67 2.13
CA THR A 14 -6.21 -5.90 1.65
C THR A 14 -7.26 -7.01 1.40
N ALA A 15 -8.23 -7.16 2.27
CA ALA A 15 -9.32 -8.14 2.09
C ALA A 15 -10.22 -7.78 0.90
N LEU A 16 -10.59 -6.50 0.75
CA LEU A 16 -11.35 -6.00 -0.40
C LEU A 16 -10.59 -6.18 -1.72
N ASN A 17 -9.27 -5.96 -1.71
CA ASN A 17 -8.40 -6.21 -2.86
C ASN A 17 -8.51 -7.66 -3.34
N VAL A 18 -8.42 -8.63 -2.41
CA VAL A 18 -8.59 -10.06 -2.73
C VAL A 18 -10.00 -10.34 -3.24
N GLY A 19 -11.01 -9.79 -2.58
CA GLY A 19 -12.42 -9.96 -2.97
C GLY A 19 -12.71 -9.47 -4.39
N VAL A 20 -12.23 -8.26 -4.74
CA VAL A 20 -12.38 -7.69 -6.09
C VAL A 20 -11.62 -8.53 -7.12
N ALA A 21 -10.39 -8.95 -6.82
CA ALA A 21 -9.60 -9.75 -7.77
C ALA A 21 -10.26 -11.10 -8.04
N LEU A 22 -10.77 -11.78 -7.02
CA LEU A 22 -11.49 -13.05 -7.17
C LEU A 22 -12.80 -12.86 -7.90
N TRP A 23 -13.59 -11.85 -7.53
CA TRP A 23 -14.83 -11.53 -8.21
C TRP A 23 -14.60 -11.27 -9.69
N PHE A 24 -13.64 -10.43 -10.04
CA PHE A 24 -13.30 -10.12 -11.42
C PHE A 24 -12.87 -11.36 -12.19
N TYR A 25 -11.98 -12.18 -11.61
CA TYR A 25 -11.51 -13.41 -12.25
C TYR A 25 -12.65 -14.42 -12.52
N LEU A 26 -13.60 -14.55 -11.59
CA LEU A 26 -14.70 -15.52 -11.69
C LEU A 26 -15.85 -15.05 -12.60
N THR A 27 -16.01 -13.73 -12.77
CA THR A 27 -17.16 -13.17 -13.54
C THR A 27 -16.76 -12.69 -14.92
N THR A 28 -15.48 -12.63 -15.23
CA THR A 28 -14.98 -12.03 -16.46
C THR A 28 -14.45 -13.09 -17.39
N ASP A 29 -15.25 -13.46 -18.41
CA ASP A 29 -14.83 -14.37 -19.46
C ASP A 29 -13.79 -13.68 -20.37
N GLU A 30 -12.54 -14.16 -20.37
CA GLU A 30 -11.43 -13.84 -21.30
C GLU A 30 -11.26 -12.36 -21.70
N ILE A 31 -11.82 -11.41 -20.94
CA ILE A 31 -11.66 -9.98 -21.24
C ILE A 31 -10.21 -9.61 -21.03
N ALA A 32 -9.63 -9.03 -22.07
CA ALA A 32 -8.31 -8.44 -22.00
C ALA A 32 -8.31 -7.28 -20.98
N ILE A 33 -7.57 -7.44 -19.89
CA ILE A 33 -7.31 -6.33 -18.96
C ILE A 33 -6.21 -5.44 -19.50
N PRO A 34 -6.25 -4.13 -19.29
CA PRO A 34 -5.16 -3.25 -19.65
C PRO A 34 -3.88 -3.68 -18.92
N ALA A 35 -2.85 -4.05 -19.68
CA ALA A 35 -1.55 -4.45 -19.13
C ALA A 35 -0.61 -3.25 -18.95
N HIS A 36 -0.85 -2.18 -19.71
CA HIS A 36 -0.05 -0.96 -19.68
C HIS A 36 -0.93 0.28 -19.72
N TRP A 37 -0.52 1.33 -19.02
CA TRP A 37 -1.10 2.66 -19.07
C TRP A 37 -0.03 3.67 -19.46
N GLU A 38 -0.36 4.54 -20.40
CA GLU A 38 0.47 5.68 -20.75
C GLU A 38 0.26 6.83 -19.75
N ALA A 39 1.15 7.83 -19.80
CA ALA A 39 1.07 9.02 -18.98
C ALA A 39 -0.24 9.81 -19.18
N LEU A 40 -0.91 9.63 -20.32
CA LEU A 40 -2.20 10.25 -20.66
C LEU A 40 -3.42 9.39 -20.29
N GLU A 41 -3.22 8.38 -19.41
CA GLU A 41 -4.29 7.51 -18.89
C GLU A 41 -4.95 6.63 -19.96
N SER A 42 -4.34 6.48 -21.14
CA SER A 42 -4.78 5.54 -22.15
C SER A 42 -4.20 4.14 -21.90
N ALA A 43 -5.03 3.11 -22.01
CA ALA A 43 -4.56 1.74 -21.91
C ALA A 43 -4.05 1.26 -23.27
N TRP A 44 -2.83 0.71 -23.30
CA TRP A 44 -2.32 0.02 -24.47
C TRP A 44 -1.71 -1.34 -24.07
N GLY A 45 -1.89 -2.31 -24.93
CA GLY A 45 -1.55 -3.68 -24.59
C GLY A 45 -2.54 -4.30 -23.59
N TYR A 46 -2.96 -5.50 -23.87
CA TYR A 46 -3.95 -6.21 -23.09
C TYR A 46 -3.37 -7.53 -22.58
N GLY A 47 -3.59 -7.80 -21.29
CA GLY A 47 -3.27 -9.06 -20.65
C GLY A 47 -4.50 -9.93 -20.41
N ARG A 48 -4.29 -11.17 -19.99
CA ARG A 48 -5.39 -12.06 -19.63
C ARG A 48 -5.95 -11.73 -18.24
N SER A 49 -7.24 -11.97 -18.02
CA SER A 49 -7.95 -11.67 -16.76
C SER A 49 -7.30 -12.28 -15.52
N TRP A 50 -6.66 -13.44 -15.64
CA TRP A 50 -5.95 -14.10 -14.51
C TRP A 50 -4.78 -13.29 -13.95
N LEU A 51 -4.23 -12.31 -14.70
CA LEU A 51 -3.12 -11.45 -14.23
C LEU A 51 -3.48 -10.59 -13.01
N ILE A 52 -4.76 -10.40 -12.72
CA ILE A 52 -5.19 -9.72 -11.50
C ILE A 52 -4.88 -10.53 -10.23
N LEU A 53 -4.82 -11.87 -10.32
CA LEU A 53 -4.57 -12.74 -9.17
C LEU A 53 -3.14 -12.59 -8.61
N PRO A 54 -2.05 -12.66 -9.41
CA PRO A 54 -0.70 -12.40 -8.91
C PRO A 54 -0.53 -10.96 -8.40
N LEU A 55 -1.20 -9.97 -8.98
CA LEU A 55 -1.19 -8.60 -8.48
C LEU A 55 -1.82 -8.52 -7.07
N SER A 56 -2.95 -9.18 -6.88
CA SER A 56 -3.60 -9.27 -5.57
C SER A 56 -2.76 -10.08 -4.56
N ALA A 57 -2.17 -11.20 -4.97
CA ALA A 57 -1.27 -11.99 -4.13
C ALA A 57 -0.04 -11.17 -3.68
N LEU A 58 0.55 -10.38 -4.59
CA LEU A 58 1.63 -9.45 -4.27
C LEU A 58 1.19 -8.41 -3.22
N SER A 59 -0.03 -7.88 -3.35
CA SER A 59 -0.60 -6.92 -2.39
C SER A 59 -0.72 -7.52 -0.99
N VAL A 60 -1.18 -8.77 -0.89
CA VAL A 60 -1.26 -9.52 0.38
C VAL A 60 0.15 -9.74 0.96
N LEU A 61 1.10 -10.16 0.13
CA LEU A 61 2.49 -10.37 0.56
C LEU A 61 3.10 -9.07 1.12
N ILE A 62 2.96 -7.96 0.42
CA ILE A 62 3.43 -6.64 0.88
C ILE A 62 2.78 -6.28 2.21
N TYR A 63 1.46 -6.43 2.35
CA TYR A 63 0.76 -6.18 3.61
C TYR A 63 1.31 -7.02 4.77
N LEU A 64 1.53 -8.32 4.54
CA LEU A 64 2.06 -9.23 5.57
C LEU A 64 3.49 -8.86 5.97
N LEU A 65 4.35 -8.51 5.01
CA LEU A 65 5.71 -8.04 5.26
C LEU A 65 5.71 -6.74 6.10
N LEU A 66 4.88 -5.77 5.74
CA LEU A 66 4.76 -4.51 6.49
C LEU A 66 4.20 -4.73 7.90
N ARG A 67 3.22 -5.62 8.03
CA ARG A 67 2.67 -6.02 9.34
C ARG A 67 3.72 -6.71 10.21
N TYR A 68 4.51 -7.60 9.63
CA TYR A 68 5.62 -8.26 10.31
C TYR A 68 6.69 -7.24 10.76
N SER A 69 7.16 -6.40 9.84
CA SER A 69 8.14 -5.35 10.12
C SER A 69 7.68 -4.40 11.23
N ARG A 70 6.40 -4.03 11.24
CA ARG A 70 5.82 -3.21 12.30
C ARG A 70 5.81 -3.91 13.66
N ARG A 71 5.49 -5.21 13.72
CA ARG A 71 5.46 -5.98 14.97
C ARG A 71 6.85 -6.12 15.58
N HIS A 72 7.85 -6.27 14.74
CA HIS A 72 9.23 -6.47 15.17
C HIS A 72 10.06 -5.18 15.15
N THR A 73 9.42 -4.02 14.81
CA THR A 73 10.09 -2.72 14.67
C THR A 73 11.32 -2.75 13.76
N LEU A 74 11.24 -3.57 12.70
CA LEU A 74 12.29 -3.70 11.70
C LEU A 74 12.26 -2.51 10.74
N VAL A 75 12.95 -1.45 11.12
CA VAL A 75 13.10 -0.23 10.30
C VAL A 75 14.57 0.11 10.20
N ASN A 76 15.05 0.26 8.97
CA ASN A 76 16.40 0.75 8.73
C ASN A 76 16.37 2.29 8.74
N LEU A 77 16.84 2.87 9.83
CA LEU A 77 16.95 4.32 9.99
C LEU A 77 18.37 4.77 9.60
N PRO A 78 18.54 5.95 9.00
CA PRO A 78 19.85 6.46 8.59
C PRO A 78 20.72 6.95 9.78
N PHE A 79 20.31 6.65 11.02
CA PHE A 79 21.00 7.04 12.25
C PHE A 79 20.71 6.04 13.38
N ALA A 80 21.63 5.97 14.34
CA ALA A 80 21.44 5.15 15.52
C ALA A 80 20.41 5.76 16.48
N VAL A 81 19.57 4.89 17.07
CA VAL A 81 18.57 5.25 18.08
C VAL A 81 18.97 4.63 19.41
N THR A 82 19.41 5.47 20.36
CA THR A 82 19.76 5.06 21.73
C THR A 82 18.53 5.00 22.62
N ASN A 83 17.65 5.99 22.54
CA ASN A 83 16.40 6.03 23.30
C ASN A 83 15.28 5.24 22.58
N LYS A 84 15.34 3.91 22.70
CA LYS A 84 14.37 3.01 22.06
C LYS A 84 12.96 3.19 22.61
N VAL A 85 12.80 3.56 23.88
CA VAL A 85 11.49 3.73 24.54
C VAL A 85 10.73 4.90 23.92
N ALA A 86 11.37 6.05 23.73
CA ALA A 86 10.76 7.22 23.13
C ALA A 86 10.54 7.06 21.61
N ALA A 87 11.43 6.37 20.91
CA ALA A 87 11.34 6.18 19.46
C ALA A 87 10.30 5.11 19.06
N HIS A 88 10.10 4.07 19.85
CA HIS A 88 9.21 2.94 19.52
C HIS A 88 7.79 3.36 19.10
N PRO A 89 7.04 4.20 19.84
CA PRO A 89 5.70 4.59 19.43
C PRO A 89 5.68 5.39 18.13
N LEU A 90 6.74 6.17 17.85
CA LEU A 90 6.85 6.92 16.59
C LEU A 90 7.10 5.99 15.41
N ILE A 91 7.97 4.98 15.58
CA ILE A 91 8.23 3.96 14.55
C ILE A 91 6.97 3.18 14.25
N VAL A 92 6.25 2.71 15.27
CA VAL A 92 4.98 1.98 15.10
C VAL A 92 3.94 2.85 14.40
N SER A 93 3.84 4.14 14.72
CA SER A 93 2.93 5.07 14.06
C SER A 93 3.29 5.28 12.59
N MET A 94 4.56 5.51 12.28
CA MET A 94 5.07 5.63 10.92
C MET A 94 4.72 4.39 10.08
N MET A 95 5.04 3.20 10.59
CA MET A 95 4.77 1.93 9.90
C MET A 95 3.27 1.69 9.69
N SER A 96 2.42 2.06 10.65
CA SER A 96 0.97 1.92 10.51
C SER A 96 0.42 2.80 9.39
N ARG A 97 0.83 4.07 9.32
CA ARG A 97 0.39 5.01 8.29
C ARG A 97 0.95 4.67 6.92
N ALA A 98 2.22 4.27 6.84
CA ALA A 98 2.82 3.79 5.61
C ALA A 98 2.09 2.55 5.07
N THR A 99 1.79 1.57 5.94
CA THR A 99 1.02 0.38 5.57
C THR A 99 -0.35 0.76 5.01
N PHE A 100 -1.05 1.70 5.65
CA PHE A 100 -2.35 2.16 5.19
C PHE A 100 -2.30 2.79 3.80
N LEU A 101 -1.37 3.72 3.56
CA LEU A 101 -1.23 4.39 2.27
C LEU A 101 -0.85 3.42 1.15
N ILE A 102 0.04 2.46 1.45
CA ILE A 102 0.44 1.42 0.48
C ILE A 102 -0.74 0.50 0.16
N THR A 103 -1.48 0.01 1.17
CA THR A 103 -2.64 -0.87 0.92
C THR A 103 -3.77 -0.15 0.20
N LEU A 104 -3.98 1.14 0.47
CA LEU A 104 -4.94 1.98 -0.26
C LEU A 104 -4.54 2.14 -1.74
N ALA A 105 -3.25 2.43 -2.01
CA ALA A 105 -2.75 2.55 -3.37
C ALA A 105 -2.87 1.23 -4.15
N LEU A 106 -2.50 0.11 -3.54
CA LEU A 106 -2.62 -1.22 -4.15
C LEU A 106 -4.09 -1.61 -4.41
N PHE A 107 -5.00 -1.29 -3.49
CA PHE A 107 -6.42 -1.50 -3.69
C PHE A 107 -6.96 -0.67 -4.86
N TYR A 108 -6.57 0.62 -4.94
CA TYR A 108 -6.92 1.47 -6.07
C TYR A 108 -6.43 0.92 -7.41
N VAL A 109 -5.18 0.44 -7.47
CA VAL A 109 -4.62 -0.19 -8.68
C VAL A 109 -5.44 -1.44 -9.09
N VAL A 110 -5.82 -2.28 -8.12
CA VAL A 110 -6.65 -3.47 -8.43
C VAL A 110 -8.05 -3.08 -8.92
N LEU A 111 -8.67 -2.04 -8.36
CA LEU A 111 -9.93 -1.49 -8.87
C LEU A 111 -9.80 -1.00 -10.32
N ALA A 112 -8.69 -0.34 -10.64
CA ALA A 112 -8.44 0.16 -12.00
C ALA A 112 -8.17 -0.99 -12.98
N VAL A 113 -7.41 -2.01 -12.58
CA VAL A 113 -7.18 -3.23 -13.38
C VAL A 113 -8.48 -4.00 -13.60
N ALA A 114 -9.36 -4.06 -12.59
CA ALA A 114 -10.70 -4.63 -12.71
C ALA A 114 -11.68 -3.73 -13.50
N GLN A 115 -11.22 -2.61 -14.04
CA GLN A 115 -12.00 -1.63 -14.79
C GLN A 115 -13.22 -1.04 -14.03
N LEU A 116 -13.20 -1.12 -12.72
CA LEU A 116 -14.23 -0.53 -11.85
C LEU A 116 -14.08 0.97 -11.70
N VAL A 117 -12.84 1.47 -11.82
CA VAL A 117 -12.52 2.90 -11.78
C VAL A 117 -11.44 3.21 -12.84
N PRO A 118 -11.39 4.43 -13.38
CA PRO A 118 -10.28 4.83 -14.25
C PRO A 118 -8.99 4.94 -13.43
N LEU A 119 -7.85 4.60 -14.03
CA LEU A 119 -6.54 4.81 -13.42
C LEU A 119 -6.12 6.26 -13.64
N HIS A 120 -6.09 7.04 -12.56
CA HIS A 120 -5.58 8.40 -12.56
C HIS A 120 -4.16 8.45 -11.98
N ASN A 121 -3.17 8.67 -12.83
CA ASN A 121 -1.77 8.79 -12.41
C ASN A 121 -1.59 9.88 -11.36
N GLY A 122 -2.33 11.00 -11.47
CA GLY A 122 -2.33 12.08 -10.49
C GLY A 122 -2.67 11.60 -9.07
N LEU A 123 -3.66 10.70 -8.92
CA LEU A 123 -4.02 10.14 -7.61
C LEU A 123 -2.90 9.27 -7.03
N LEU A 124 -2.26 8.45 -7.86
CA LEU A 124 -1.11 7.64 -7.43
C LEU A 124 0.07 8.53 -7.00
N PHE A 125 0.35 9.61 -7.73
CA PHE A 125 1.36 10.59 -7.32
C PHE A 125 1.02 11.26 -5.99
N VAL A 126 -0.23 11.66 -5.76
CA VAL A 126 -0.67 12.23 -4.48
C VAL A 126 -0.45 11.22 -3.35
N LEU A 127 -0.86 9.96 -3.51
CA LEU A 127 -0.64 8.91 -2.51
C LEU A 127 0.83 8.67 -2.23
N PHE A 128 1.68 8.68 -3.27
CA PHE A 128 3.13 8.55 -3.14
C PHE A 128 3.74 9.73 -2.36
N PHE A 129 3.37 10.97 -2.68
CA PHE A 129 3.87 12.14 -1.96
C PHE A 129 3.38 12.20 -0.51
N LEU A 130 2.14 11.76 -0.24
CA LEU A 130 1.65 11.61 1.13
C LEU A 130 2.45 10.57 1.90
N LEU A 131 2.73 9.41 1.29
CA LEU A 131 3.58 8.38 1.89
C LEU A 131 4.98 8.92 2.21
N LEU A 132 5.61 9.58 1.25
CA LEU A 132 6.93 10.18 1.43
C LEU A 132 6.94 11.22 2.55
N SER A 133 5.95 12.12 2.57
CA SER A 133 5.80 13.16 3.60
C SER A 133 5.62 12.57 4.99
N GLU A 134 4.79 11.53 5.13
CA GLU A 134 4.58 10.83 6.41
C GLU A 134 5.86 10.16 6.92
N VAL A 135 6.61 9.50 6.03
CA VAL A 135 7.88 8.86 6.37
C VAL A 135 8.91 9.91 6.82
N VAL A 136 9.10 10.97 6.02
CA VAL A 136 10.05 12.07 6.33
C VAL A 136 9.68 12.73 7.65
N TRP A 137 8.42 13.05 7.86
CA TRP A 137 7.95 13.66 9.11
C TRP A 137 8.26 12.82 10.34
N HIS A 138 7.99 11.51 10.26
CA HIS A 138 8.27 10.60 11.37
C HIS A 138 9.77 10.39 11.59
N VAL A 139 10.57 10.29 10.53
CA VAL A 139 12.03 10.20 10.61
C VAL A 139 12.61 11.42 11.33
N ILE A 140 12.15 12.64 11.00
CA ILE A 140 12.55 13.87 11.70
C ILE A 140 12.16 13.80 13.19
N ARG A 141 10.96 13.35 13.52
CA ARG A 141 10.51 13.21 14.92
C ARG A 141 11.34 12.18 15.69
N ILE A 142 11.63 11.02 15.08
CA ILE A 142 12.48 9.98 15.69
C ILE A 142 13.89 10.52 15.90
N TYR A 143 14.44 11.27 14.94
CA TYR A 143 15.75 11.90 15.05
C TYR A 143 15.84 12.86 16.27
N ARG A 144 14.78 13.60 16.56
CA ARG A 144 14.72 14.54 17.70
C ARG A 144 14.73 13.84 19.07
N VAL A 145 14.21 12.62 19.14
CA VAL A 145 14.10 11.85 20.42
C VAL A 145 15.11 10.71 20.51
N ARG A 146 16.04 10.62 19.57
CA ARG A 146 16.97 9.47 19.44
C ARG A 146 17.97 9.30 20.56
N LYS A 147 18.28 10.40 21.32
CA LYS A 147 19.25 10.43 22.44
C LYS A 147 18.58 10.15 23.76
#